data_fc14aabdade3cf0da05bbb3f7f9586bd
#
_entry.id   fc14aabdade3cf0da05bbb3f7f9586bd
#
_cell.length_a   1.000
_cell.length_b   1.000
_cell.length_c   1.000
_cell.angle_alpha   90.00
_cell.angle_beta   90.00
_cell.angle_gamma   90.00
#
_symmetry.space_group_name_H-M   'P 1'
#
loop_
_entity.id
_entity.type
_entity.pdbx_description
1 polymer ?
#
loop_
_entity_poly.entity_id
_entity_poly.type
_entity_poly.pdbx_seq_one_letter_code
_entity_poly.pdbx_strand_id
1 'polypeptide(L)'
;MQHLRSVWFVIGLVLAYTALLSAQNEFKYSYMPKKVYENQLFPVTIIAPGKDAESKPQFTFDSSSETQPLFKKPLTIQNGPDSFYTFYFKASNVDIRIPRLFISSESGEESLAPNTVFIQTLQQREDFCQVLAADMKVKNSQVSNYDEKSHIVTLSIEAFEANLEDMKLDTVQESGIENIKRDFAKVEAEFYVVLPVEEKLLKFTYFNTIKKQYVFLEVPVEVLDASVTTQSDLNPKEDSFDKLKKYTFMSLVGFFFIMFLFRRDFFYLVFGAVSLITLLTFYIPHKKICVKQGAPLYILPTQTSTVSTKIDQKLDTMLLSEREGFKKVEYKQGVIGWIKNEDLCDD
;
A
#
# COMPACT_ATOMS: atom_id res chain seq x y z
N MET A 1 -57.74 55.89 -1.97
CA MET A 1 -57.60 54.59 -2.62
C MET A 1 -56.14 54.31 -3.07
N GLN A 2 -55.33 55.28 -3.45
CA GLN A 2 -53.94 55.07 -3.84
C GLN A 2 -53.01 54.59 -2.67
N HIS A 3 -53.18 55.21 -1.49
CA HIS A 3 -52.33 54.78 -0.32
C HIS A 3 -52.57 53.35 0.13
N LEU A 4 -53.76 52.80 0.00
CA LEU A 4 -54.09 51.44 0.36
C LEU A 4 -53.41 50.42 -0.59
N ARG A 5 -53.34 50.76 -1.88
CA ARG A 5 -52.60 49.90 -2.85
C ARG A 5 -51.10 49.91 -2.63
N SER A 6 -50.50 51.03 -2.22
CA SER A 6 -49.07 51.13 -1.90
C SER A 6 -48.71 50.30 -0.66
N VAL A 7 -49.54 50.27 0.36
CA VAL A 7 -49.37 49.48 1.59
C VAL A 7 -49.40 47.97 1.27
N TRP A 8 -50.32 47.52 0.45
CA TRP A 8 -50.41 46.12 0.04
C TRP A 8 -49.20 45.68 -0.82
N PHE A 9 -48.65 46.59 -1.64
CA PHE A 9 -47.46 46.33 -2.44
C PHE A 9 -46.21 46.18 -1.55
N VAL A 10 -46.06 47.01 -0.52
CA VAL A 10 -44.97 46.94 0.45
C VAL A 10 -45.07 45.69 1.30
N ILE A 11 -46.27 45.33 1.77
CA ILE A 11 -46.49 44.08 2.51
C ILE A 11 -46.19 42.83 1.65
N GLY A 12 -46.59 42.83 0.38
CA GLY A 12 -46.28 41.77 -0.57
C GLY A 12 -44.77 41.62 -0.83
N LEU A 13 -44.06 42.76 -0.91
CA LEU A 13 -42.62 42.78 -1.12
C LEU A 13 -41.84 42.31 0.13
N VAL A 14 -42.32 42.67 1.32
CA VAL A 14 -41.75 42.18 2.61
C VAL A 14 -42.00 40.68 2.76
N LEU A 15 -43.19 40.18 2.44
CA LEU A 15 -43.51 38.73 2.47
C LEU A 15 -42.71 37.95 1.41
N ALA A 16 -42.50 38.51 0.23
CA ALA A 16 -41.62 37.89 -0.78
C ALA A 16 -40.15 37.86 -0.34
N TYR A 17 -39.68 38.90 0.37
CA TYR A 17 -38.31 38.97 0.89
C TYR A 17 -38.09 37.99 2.04
N THR A 18 -39.09 37.79 2.91
CA THR A 18 -38.99 36.75 3.97
C THR A 18 -39.04 35.35 3.41
N ALA A 19 -39.75 35.08 2.32
CA ALA A 19 -39.77 33.78 1.65
C ALA A 19 -38.41 33.46 0.95
N LEU A 20 -37.69 34.48 0.48
CA LEU A 20 -36.34 34.31 -0.10
C LEU A 20 -35.24 34.09 0.96
N LEU A 21 -35.47 34.53 2.21
CA LEU A 21 -34.54 34.33 3.33
C LEU A 21 -34.63 32.92 3.98
N SER A 22 -35.62 32.14 3.64
CA SER A 22 -35.82 30.77 4.14
C SER A 22 -35.27 29.70 3.20
N ALA A 23 -34.27 29.99 2.39
CA ALA A 23 -33.42 28.95 1.81
C ALA A 23 -32.54 28.39 2.93
N GLN A 24 -33.16 27.60 3.81
CA GLN A 24 -32.44 26.80 4.81
C GLN A 24 -31.47 25.90 4.06
N ASN A 25 -30.19 26.04 4.38
CA ASN A 25 -29.20 25.06 4.01
C ASN A 25 -29.59 23.76 4.74
N GLU A 26 -30.20 22.85 4.05
CA GLU A 26 -30.76 21.60 4.61
C GLU A 26 -29.82 20.46 4.27
N PHE A 27 -29.45 19.66 5.27
CA PHE A 27 -28.78 18.38 5.05
C PHE A 27 -29.65 17.44 4.25
N LYS A 28 -29.09 16.79 3.23
CA LYS A 28 -29.82 15.83 2.41
C LYS A 28 -28.93 14.69 1.92
N TYR A 29 -29.54 13.57 1.59
CA TYR A 29 -28.82 12.51 0.89
C TYR A 29 -28.41 12.98 -0.49
N SER A 30 -27.09 13.07 -0.72
CA SER A 30 -26.47 13.34 -2.02
C SER A 30 -26.38 12.08 -2.86
N TYR A 31 -26.05 10.96 -2.20
CA TYR A 31 -25.98 9.66 -2.83
C TYR A 31 -26.49 8.57 -1.89
N MET A 32 -27.33 7.71 -2.40
CA MET A 32 -27.75 6.46 -1.76
C MET A 32 -28.20 5.49 -2.85
N PRO A 33 -27.63 4.27 -2.91
CA PRO A 33 -28.04 3.29 -3.90
C PRO A 33 -29.45 2.80 -3.61
N LYS A 34 -30.24 2.58 -4.65
CA LYS A 34 -31.60 1.98 -4.51
C LYS A 34 -31.54 0.46 -4.37
N LYS A 35 -30.51 -0.16 -4.97
CA LYS A 35 -30.28 -1.60 -4.99
C LYS A 35 -28.81 -1.89 -4.84
N VAL A 36 -28.48 -2.92 -4.06
CA VAL A 36 -27.12 -3.44 -3.85
C VAL A 36 -27.16 -4.97 -3.89
N TYR A 37 -26.02 -5.59 -4.04
CA TYR A 37 -25.89 -7.05 -3.95
C TYR A 37 -25.69 -7.49 -2.50
N GLU A 38 -26.05 -8.71 -2.20
CA GLU A 38 -25.73 -9.34 -0.91
C GLU A 38 -24.22 -9.27 -0.63
N ASN A 39 -23.85 -8.98 0.62
CA ASN A 39 -22.46 -8.75 1.09
C ASN A 39 -21.73 -7.56 0.45
N GLN A 40 -22.36 -6.77 -0.41
CA GLN A 40 -21.75 -5.58 -0.99
C GLN A 40 -21.49 -4.51 0.06
N LEU A 41 -20.31 -3.93 0.04
CA LEU A 41 -20.02 -2.67 0.73
C LEU A 41 -20.53 -1.51 -0.13
N PHE A 42 -21.31 -0.58 0.45
CA PHE A 42 -21.87 0.53 -0.30
C PHE A 42 -21.84 1.85 0.48
N PRO A 43 -21.60 3.00 -0.20
CA PRO A 43 -21.63 4.31 0.40
C PRO A 43 -23.03 4.92 0.49
N VAL A 44 -23.25 5.69 1.55
CA VAL A 44 -24.36 6.62 1.71
C VAL A 44 -23.76 8.00 2.00
N THR A 45 -23.96 8.95 1.11
CA THR A 45 -23.35 10.29 1.17
C THR A 45 -24.40 11.35 1.47
N ILE A 46 -24.09 12.21 2.41
CA ILE A 46 -24.87 13.36 2.84
C ILE A 46 -24.13 14.61 2.42
N ILE A 47 -24.83 15.59 1.89
CA ILE A 47 -24.31 16.91 1.59
C ILE A 47 -24.74 17.90 2.67
N ALA A 48 -23.78 18.71 3.13
CA ALA A 48 -23.98 19.91 3.93
C ALA A 48 -23.63 21.12 3.08
N PRO A 49 -24.60 21.89 2.59
CA PRO A 49 -24.35 23.03 1.74
C PRO A 49 -23.98 24.28 2.55
N GLY A 50 -23.13 25.15 1.96
CA GLY A 50 -22.87 26.49 2.42
C GLY A 50 -22.19 26.60 3.79
N LYS A 51 -22.77 27.39 4.72
CA LYS A 51 -22.16 27.68 6.03
C LYS A 51 -22.00 26.45 6.93
N ASP A 52 -22.86 25.45 6.80
CA ASP A 52 -22.78 24.23 7.58
C ASP A 52 -21.62 23.34 7.15
N ALA A 53 -21.00 23.61 6.00
CA ALA A 53 -19.79 22.96 5.56
C ALA A 53 -18.55 23.33 6.40
N GLU A 54 -18.50 24.52 6.99
CA GLU A 54 -17.41 24.98 7.86
C GLU A 54 -17.56 24.48 9.30
N SER A 55 -18.81 24.23 9.76
CA SER A 55 -19.07 23.61 11.05
C SER A 55 -18.73 22.12 10.97
N LYS A 56 -18.34 21.52 12.10
CA LYS A 56 -18.12 20.07 12.21
C LYS A 56 -19.40 19.40 12.74
N PRO A 57 -20.40 19.11 11.90
CA PRO A 57 -21.63 18.53 12.35
C PRO A 57 -21.39 17.17 13.00
N GLN A 58 -22.19 16.85 14.02
CA GLN A 58 -22.19 15.56 14.67
C GLN A 58 -23.32 14.71 14.09
N PHE A 59 -22.98 13.48 13.73
CA PHE A 59 -23.91 12.52 13.12
C PHE A 59 -24.18 11.38 14.09
N THR A 60 -25.44 11.09 14.33
CA THR A 60 -25.86 9.99 15.20
C THR A 60 -26.97 9.20 14.53
N PHE A 61 -26.70 7.94 14.21
CA PHE A 61 -27.71 7.03 13.71
C PHE A 61 -28.55 6.47 14.85
N ASP A 62 -29.82 6.20 14.57
CA ASP A 62 -30.71 5.56 15.53
C ASP A 62 -30.14 4.20 15.94
N SER A 63 -29.78 4.08 17.22
CA SER A 63 -29.16 2.89 17.77
C SER A 63 -30.10 1.70 17.92
N SER A 64 -31.42 1.92 17.78
CA SER A 64 -32.42 0.84 17.82
C SER A 64 -32.45 0.00 16.53
N SER A 65 -31.79 0.48 15.45
CA SER A 65 -31.71 -0.24 14.18
C SER A 65 -30.60 -1.29 14.21
N GLU A 66 -30.90 -2.48 13.69
CA GLU A 66 -29.89 -3.54 13.50
C GLU A 66 -28.80 -3.14 12.50
N THR A 67 -29.15 -2.29 11.54
CA THR A 67 -28.22 -1.79 10.52
C THR A 67 -27.48 -0.56 11.05
N GLN A 68 -26.17 -0.65 11.15
CA GLN A 68 -25.30 0.46 11.56
C GLN A 68 -24.18 0.65 10.52
N PRO A 69 -23.65 1.86 10.36
CA PRO A 69 -22.49 2.08 9.50
C PRO A 69 -21.25 1.37 10.05
N LEU A 70 -20.36 0.93 9.18
CA LEU A 70 -19.11 0.28 9.56
C LEU A 70 -18.17 1.18 10.37
N PHE A 71 -18.23 2.49 10.11
CA PHE A 71 -17.43 3.49 10.83
C PHE A 71 -18.34 4.50 11.51
N LYS A 72 -18.04 4.80 12.77
CA LYS A 72 -18.77 5.83 13.53
C LYS A 72 -18.59 7.24 12.96
N LYS A 73 -17.44 7.51 12.34
CA LYS A 73 -17.13 8.79 11.69
C LYS A 73 -17.24 8.65 10.18
N PRO A 74 -17.81 9.64 9.47
CA PRO A 74 -17.86 9.63 8.02
C PRO A 74 -16.50 9.93 7.38
N LEU A 75 -16.29 9.48 6.16
CA LEU A 75 -15.31 10.06 5.26
C LEU A 75 -15.81 11.45 4.85
N THR A 76 -15.02 12.48 5.12
CA THR A 76 -15.40 13.88 4.84
C THR A 76 -14.60 14.40 3.65
N ILE A 77 -15.30 14.91 2.65
CA ILE A 77 -14.69 15.53 1.47
C ILE A 77 -15.35 16.90 1.30
N GLN A 78 -14.53 17.95 1.16
CA GLN A 78 -14.97 19.29 0.86
C GLN A 78 -14.81 19.58 -0.64
N ASN A 79 -15.86 20.09 -1.26
CA ASN A 79 -15.86 20.51 -2.67
C ASN A 79 -16.52 21.88 -2.81
N GLY A 80 -15.68 22.91 -2.96
CA GLY A 80 -16.14 24.31 -2.95
C GLY A 80 -16.79 24.67 -1.61
N PRO A 81 -18.02 25.24 -1.63
CA PRO A 81 -18.74 25.62 -0.42
C PRO A 81 -19.41 24.42 0.27
N ASP A 82 -19.46 23.25 -0.36
CA ASP A 82 -20.22 22.11 0.13
C ASP A 82 -19.29 21.05 0.76
N SER A 83 -19.74 20.44 1.84
CA SER A 83 -19.09 19.29 2.46
C SER A 83 -19.90 18.01 2.25
N PHE A 84 -19.21 16.94 1.93
CA PHE A 84 -19.78 15.62 1.69
C PHE A 84 -19.33 14.68 2.80
N TYR A 85 -20.29 14.01 3.45
CA TYR A 85 -20.09 13.07 4.54
C TYR A 85 -20.54 11.68 4.09
N THR A 86 -19.61 10.76 3.89
CA THR A 86 -19.89 9.43 3.37
C THR A 86 -19.75 8.40 4.48
N PHE A 87 -20.82 7.65 4.72
CA PHE A 87 -20.87 6.48 5.59
C PHE A 87 -20.91 5.21 4.75
N TYR A 88 -20.22 4.18 5.20
CA TYR A 88 -20.20 2.88 4.54
C TYR A 88 -21.03 1.88 5.29
N PHE A 89 -21.87 1.14 4.57
CA PHE A 89 -22.70 0.06 5.08
C PHE A 89 -22.35 -1.23 4.37
N LYS A 90 -22.51 -2.38 5.05
CA LYS A 90 -22.40 -3.71 4.45
C LYS A 90 -23.81 -4.27 4.26
N ALA A 91 -24.08 -4.78 3.07
CA ALA A 91 -25.34 -5.40 2.75
C ALA A 91 -25.46 -6.78 3.42
N SER A 92 -26.66 -7.09 3.92
CA SER A 92 -27.02 -8.41 4.41
C SER A 92 -27.75 -9.21 3.31
N ASN A 93 -28.36 -10.31 3.67
CA ASN A 93 -29.18 -11.14 2.76
C ASN A 93 -30.67 -10.70 2.67
N VAL A 94 -31.04 -9.62 3.37
CA VAL A 94 -32.39 -9.05 3.37
C VAL A 94 -32.31 -7.55 3.08
N ASP A 95 -33.42 -6.97 2.62
CA ASP A 95 -33.51 -5.54 2.36
C ASP A 95 -33.09 -4.71 3.57
N ILE A 96 -32.24 -3.73 3.32
CA ILE A 96 -31.56 -2.95 4.35
C ILE A 96 -32.35 -1.67 4.59
N ARG A 97 -32.71 -1.43 5.84
CA ARG A 97 -33.26 -0.16 6.27
C ARG A 97 -32.16 0.72 6.84
N ILE A 98 -31.74 1.73 6.09
CA ILE A 98 -30.84 2.78 6.60
C ILE A 98 -31.56 3.49 7.75
N PRO A 99 -30.98 3.54 8.95
CA PRO A 99 -31.64 4.11 10.11
C PRO A 99 -31.83 5.62 9.97
N ARG A 100 -32.72 6.19 10.80
CA ARG A 100 -32.84 7.63 10.94
C ARG A 100 -31.51 8.20 11.38
N LEU A 101 -31.09 9.29 10.73
CA LEU A 101 -29.88 10.01 11.07
C LEU A 101 -30.24 11.34 11.73
N PHE A 102 -29.71 11.57 12.92
CA PHE A 102 -29.79 12.85 13.63
C PHE A 102 -28.49 13.61 13.38
N ILE A 103 -28.61 14.88 13.05
CA ILE A 103 -27.50 15.77 12.71
C ILE A 103 -27.62 16.98 13.63
N SER A 104 -26.55 17.22 14.40
CA SER A 104 -26.41 18.42 15.25
C SER A 104 -25.31 19.29 14.68
N SER A 105 -25.66 20.51 14.28
CA SER A 105 -24.79 21.52 13.69
C SER A 105 -24.95 22.86 14.41
N GLU A 106 -24.15 23.86 14.06
CA GLU A 106 -24.27 25.22 14.60
C GLU A 106 -25.59 25.88 14.18
N SER A 107 -26.17 25.48 13.05
CA SER A 107 -27.46 25.97 12.55
C SER A 107 -28.67 25.35 13.26
N GLY A 108 -28.47 24.26 14.02
CA GLY A 108 -29.52 23.57 14.76
C GLY A 108 -29.45 22.04 14.65
N GLU A 109 -30.54 21.41 15.06
CA GLU A 109 -30.73 19.96 14.97
C GLU A 109 -31.65 19.60 13.82
N GLU A 110 -31.19 18.70 12.95
CA GLU A 110 -31.95 18.17 11.84
C GLU A 110 -31.98 16.63 11.89
N SER A 111 -32.95 16.04 11.18
CA SER A 111 -32.98 14.58 11.03
C SER A 111 -33.35 14.15 9.63
N LEU A 112 -32.61 13.17 9.10
CA LEU A 112 -32.93 12.51 7.84
C LEU A 112 -33.76 11.25 8.10
N ALA A 113 -34.84 11.11 7.36
CA ALA A 113 -35.72 9.97 7.49
C ALA A 113 -35.03 8.66 7.08
N PRO A 114 -35.45 7.52 7.69
CA PRO A 114 -34.95 6.20 7.30
C PRO A 114 -35.34 5.91 5.85
N ASN A 115 -34.48 5.15 5.17
CA ASN A 115 -34.69 4.78 3.77
C ASN A 115 -34.37 3.29 3.56
N THR A 116 -34.93 2.67 2.51
CA THR A 116 -34.74 1.25 2.23
C THR A 116 -33.89 1.06 1.00
N VAL A 117 -32.87 0.20 1.10
CA VAL A 117 -32.03 -0.27 0.02
C VAL A 117 -32.35 -1.73 -0.25
N PHE A 118 -32.77 -2.05 -1.47
CA PHE A 118 -33.19 -3.39 -1.84
C PHE A 118 -32.01 -4.28 -2.17
N ILE A 119 -32.07 -5.53 -1.74
CA ILE A 119 -31.07 -6.54 -2.06
C ILE A 119 -31.41 -7.21 -3.39
N GLN A 120 -30.39 -7.46 -4.17
CA GLN A 120 -30.46 -8.26 -5.39
C GLN A 120 -29.45 -9.40 -5.33
N THR A 121 -29.85 -10.56 -5.83
CA THR A 121 -28.99 -11.73 -5.90
C THR A 121 -28.01 -11.63 -7.06
N LEU A 122 -26.81 -12.12 -6.86
CA LEU A 122 -25.79 -12.26 -7.90
C LEU A 122 -25.84 -13.70 -8.45
N GLN A 123 -25.74 -13.84 -9.78
CA GLN A 123 -25.57 -15.16 -10.38
C GLN A 123 -24.19 -15.70 -9.99
N GLN A 124 -24.18 -16.80 -9.25
CA GLN A 124 -22.94 -17.41 -8.79
C GLN A 124 -22.17 -18.06 -9.94
N ARG A 125 -20.82 -18.08 -9.77
CA ARG A 125 -19.88 -18.71 -10.67
C ARG A 125 -18.91 -19.56 -9.83
N GLU A 126 -18.41 -20.64 -10.40
CA GLU A 126 -17.48 -21.55 -9.70
C GLU A 126 -16.13 -20.89 -9.39
N ASP A 127 -15.68 -19.96 -10.26
CA ASP A 127 -14.43 -19.21 -10.13
C ASP A 127 -14.57 -17.89 -9.35
N PHE A 128 -15.74 -17.64 -8.71
CA PHE A 128 -16.00 -16.42 -7.98
C PHE A 128 -15.39 -16.47 -6.56
N CYS A 129 -14.54 -15.49 -6.25
CA CYS A 129 -13.87 -15.39 -4.95
C CYS A 129 -14.70 -14.75 -3.82
N GLN A 130 -16.03 -14.64 -3.98
CA GLN A 130 -17.00 -14.03 -3.06
C GLN A 130 -16.81 -12.52 -2.82
N VAL A 131 -15.90 -11.86 -3.53
CA VAL A 131 -15.60 -10.44 -3.38
C VAL A 131 -16.41 -9.60 -4.38
N LEU A 132 -17.15 -8.63 -3.84
CA LEU A 132 -17.77 -7.53 -4.56
C LEU A 132 -16.97 -6.27 -4.29
N ALA A 133 -16.50 -5.57 -5.33
CA ALA A 133 -15.65 -4.40 -5.20
C ALA A 133 -15.94 -3.38 -6.29
N ALA A 134 -15.75 -2.10 -6.00
CA ALA A 134 -15.71 -1.05 -7.03
C ALA A 134 -14.48 -1.24 -7.94
N ASP A 135 -13.35 -1.60 -7.35
CA ASP A 135 -12.14 -2.03 -8.04
C ASP A 135 -11.32 -2.97 -7.15
N MET A 136 -10.60 -3.91 -7.76
CA MET A 136 -9.74 -4.87 -7.06
C MET A 136 -8.55 -5.24 -7.93
N LYS A 137 -7.37 -5.29 -7.33
CA LYS A 137 -6.13 -5.70 -8.00
C LYS A 137 -5.21 -6.46 -7.06
N VAL A 138 -4.46 -7.38 -7.62
CA VAL A 138 -3.32 -8.02 -6.95
C VAL A 138 -2.11 -7.11 -7.15
N LYS A 139 -1.52 -6.63 -6.06
CA LYS A 139 -0.33 -5.77 -6.07
C LYS A 139 0.95 -6.57 -6.18
N ASN A 140 0.98 -7.69 -5.48
CA ASN A 140 2.13 -8.57 -5.41
C ASN A 140 1.67 -10.00 -5.15
N SER A 141 2.48 -10.96 -5.60
CA SER A 141 2.30 -12.39 -5.31
C SER A 141 3.64 -12.99 -4.90
N GLN A 142 3.60 -13.86 -3.92
CA GLN A 142 4.75 -14.64 -3.47
C GLN A 142 4.37 -16.11 -3.45
N VAL A 143 5.20 -16.95 -4.04
CA VAL A 143 5.00 -18.40 -4.11
C VAL A 143 6.12 -19.10 -3.35
N SER A 144 5.77 -19.99 -2.44
CA SER A 144 6.70 -20.79 -1.65
C SER A 144 6.27 -22.25 -1.62
N ASN A 145 7.19 -23.16 -1.33
CA ASN A 145 6.84 -24.56 -1.12
C ASN A 145 6.08 -24.70 0.20
N TYR A 146 4.90 -25.29 0.17
CA TYR A 146 4.10 -25.63 1.34
C TYR A 146 4.48 -27.04 1.85
N ASP A 147 4.42 -28.01 0.96
CA ASP A 147 4.87 -29.39 1.16
C ASP A 147 5.45 -29.99 -0.14
N GLU A 148 5.67 -31.32 -0.19
CA GLU A 148 6.21 -32.00 -1.38
C GLU A 148 5.29 -31.96 -2.60
N LYS A 149 3.99 -31.69 -2.42
CA LYS A 149 2.97 -31.74 -3.47
C LYS A 149 2.24 -30.43 -3.67
N SER A 150 2.48 -29.44 -2.81
CA SER A 150 1.71 -28.19 -2.80
C SER A 150 2.60 -26.96 -2.65
N HIS A 151 2.17 -25.89 -3.30
CA HIS A 151 2.70 -24.54 -3.11
C HIS A 151 1.73 -23.70 -2.31
N ILE A 152 2.23 -22.79 -1.50
CA ILE A 152 1.45 -21.69 -0.93
C ILE A 152 1.71 -20.42 -1.71
N VAL A 153 0.63 -19.80 -2.18
CA VAL A 153 0.64 -18.52 -2.89
C VAL A 153 0.06 -17.46 -1.98
N THR A 154 0.84 -16.48 -1.60
CA THR A 154 0.38 -15.32 -0.81
C THR A 154 0.19 -14.14 -1.75
N LEU A 155 -1.01 -13.55 -1.73
CA LEU A 155 -1.41 -12.42 -2.56
C LEU A 155 -1.58 -11.19 -1.71
N SER A 156 -0.90 -10.10 -2.05
CA SER A 156 -1.17 -8.77 -1.52
C SER A 156 -2.23 -8.10 -2.40
N ILE A 157 -3.42 -7.92 -1.87
CA ILE A 157 -4.60 -7.43 -2.60
C ILE A 157 -4.94 -6.02 -2.12
N GLU A 158 -5.22 -5.12 -3.06
CA GLU A 158 -5.78 -3.80 -2.81
C GLU A 158 -7.13 -3.71 -3.50
N ALA A 159 -8.15 -3.27 -2.77
CA ALA A 159 -9.48 -3.10 -3.32
C ALA A 159 -10.17 -1.84 -2.77
N PHE A 160 -11.20 -1.39 -3.47
CA PHE A 160 -12.01 -0.24 -3.09
C PHE A 160 -13.49 -0.65 -2.98
N GLU A 161 -14.15 -0.18 -1.92
CA GLU A 161 -15.54 -0.52 -1.59
C GLU A 161 -15.79 -2.03 -1.69
N ALA A 162 -14.90 -2.80 -1.06
CA ALA A 162 -14.85 -4.25 -1.18
C ALA A 162 -15.09 -4.95 0.16
N ASN A 163 -15.73 -6.12 0.09
CA ASN A 163 -15.90 -7.04 1.20
C ASN A 163 -14.77 -8.08 1.23
N LEU A 164 -13.50 -7.64 1.24
CA LEU A 164 -12.35 -8.56 1.20
C LEU A 164 -12.34 -9.58 2.34
N GLU A 165 -12.95 -9.26 3.48
CA GLU A 165 -13.10 -10.17 4.61
C GLU A 165 -13.87 -11.47 4.28
N ASP A 166 -14.67 -11.46 3.21
CA ASP A 166 -15.46 -12.61 2.77
C ASP A 166 -14.73 -13.42 1.66
N MET A 167 -13.50 -13.00 1.29
CA MET A 167 -12.78 -13.65 0.20
C MET A 167 -12.49 -15.12 0.48
N LYS A 168 -12.90 -15.96 -0.44
CA LYS A 168 -12.72 -17.41 -0.40
C LYS A 168 -12.69 -17.98 -1.81
N LEU A 169 -11.89 -19.00 -2.04
CA LEU A 169 -11.85 -19.77 -3.27
C LEU A 169 -12.30 -21.20 -2.97
N ASP A 170 -13.48 -21.58 -3.47
CA ASP A 170 -14.04 -22.92 -3.22
C ASP A 170 -13.39 -24.00 -4.12
N THR A 171 -12.64 -23.60 -5.14
CA THR A 171 -11.96 -24.50 -6.10
C THR A 171 -10.60 -24.98 -5.62
N VAL A 172 -10.08 -24.45 -4.50
CA VAL A 172 -8.74 -24.76 -3.98
C VAL A 172 -8.81 -25.59 -2.70
N GLN A 173 -7.71 -26.26 -2.36
CA GLN A 173 -7.65 -27.12 -1.18
C GLN A 173 -7.80 -26.31 0.12
N GLU A 174 -7.11 -25.19 0.20
CA GLU A 174 -7.15 -24.28 1.36
C GLU A 174 -6.91 -22.84 0.89
N SER A 175 -7.65 -21.90 1.49
CA SER A 175 -7.45 -20.47 1.27
C SER A 175 -7.93 -19.68 2.48
N GLY A 176 -7.34 -18.50 2.71
CA GLY A 176 -7.75 -17.64 3.82
C GLY A 176 -7.07 -16.28 3.81
N ILE A 177 -7.53 -15.42 4.71
CA ILE A 177 -6.98 -14.08 4.91
C ILE A 177 -6.11 -14.11 6.16
N GLU A 178 -4.85 -13.65 6.02
CA GLU A 178 -3.92 -13.53 7.14
C GLU A 178 -3.98 -12.15 7.80
N ASN A 179 -4.14 -11.12 6.99
CA ASN A 179 -4.14 -9.75 7.47
C ASN A 179 -5.08 -8.90 6.62
N ILE A 180 -5.82 -8.00 7.27
CA ILE A 180 -6.70 -7.05 6.59
C ILE A 180 -6.62 -5.68 7.23
N LYS A 181 -6.47 -4.65 6.41
CA LYS A 181 -6.47 -3.24 6.82
C LYS A 181 -7.50 -2.49 5.99
N ARG A 182 -8.39 -1.77 6.66
CA ARG A 182 -9.43 -0.97 6.01
C ARG A 182 -9.32 0.49 6.42
N ASP A 183 -9.31 1.37 5.44
CA ASP A 183 -9.39 2.81 5.59
C ASP A 183 -10.55 3.33 4.72
N PHE A 184 -11.73 3.44 5.33
CA PHE A 184 -13.00 3.76 4.67
C PHE A 184 -13.25 2.87 3.45
N ALA A 185 -13.16 3.45 2.24
CA ALA A 185 -13.38 2.74 0.98
C ALA A 185 -12.23 1.79 0.62
N LYS A 186 -10.99 2.16 0.98
CA LYS A 186 -9.81 1.39 0.65
C LYS A 186 -9.63 0.23 1.61
N VAL A 187 -9.36 -0.94 1.09
CA VAL A 187 -9.01 -2.12 1.87
C VAL A 187 -7.82 -2.84 1.25
N GLU A 188 -6.90 -3.25 2.09
CA GLU A 188 -5.74 -4.05 1.72
C GLU A 188 -5.77 -5.34 2.53
N ALA A 189 -5.49 -6.47 1.90
CA ALA A 189 -5.45 -7.77 2.54
C ALA A 189 -4.31 -8.63 2.01
N GLU A 190 -3.82 -9.51 2.87
CA GLU A 190 -2.95 -10.62 2.51
C GLU A 190 -3.80 -11.89 2.50
N PHE A 191 -3.90 -12.50 1.33
CA PHE A 191 -4.71 -13.70 1.09
C PHE A 191 -3.79 -14.84 0.66
N TYR A 192 -3.92 -15.99 1.30
CA TYR A 192 -3.16 -17.17 0.93
C TYR A 192 -4.03 -18.24 0.27
N VAL A 193 -3.39 -19.00 -0.60
CA VAL A 193 -4.00 -20.14 -1.31
C VAL A 193 -2.99 -21.28 -1.37
N VAL A 194 -3.44 -22.49 -1.07
CA VAL A 194 -2.65 -23.72 -1.25
C VAL A 194 -3.07 -24.41 -2.54
N LEU A 195 -2.10 -24.59 -3.44
CA LEU A 195 -2.30 -25.14 -4.78
C LEU A 195 -1.40 -26.34 -5.03
N PRO A 196 -1.83 -27.34 -5.82
CA PRO A 196 -0.96 -28.42 -6.30
C PRO A 196 0.24 -27.86 -7.08
N VAL A 197 1.39 -28.56 -7.02
CA VAL A 197 2.64 -28.17 -7.72
C VAL A 197 2.46 -28.08 -9.22
N GLU A 198 1.51 -28.81 -9.80
CA GLU A 198 1.19 -28.82 -11.23
C GLU A 198 0.51 -27.53 -11.69
N GLU A 199 -0.19 -26.83 -10.78
CA GLU A 199 -0.87 -25.59 -11.10
C GLU A 199 0.15 -24.45 -11.31
N LYS A 200 0.16 -23.91 -12.54
CA LYS A 200 1.08 -22.83 -12.93
C LYS A 200 0.41 -21.46 -12.99
N LEU A 201 -0.92 -21.42 -12.83
CA LEU A 201 -1.69 -20.20 -12.98
C LEU A 201 -2.92 -20.23 -12.08
N LEU A 202 -2.96 -19.36 -11.07
CA LEU A 202 -4.14 -19.15 -10.25
C LEU A 202 -5.08 -18.17 -10.97
N LYS A 203 -6.32 -18.63 -11.23
CA LYS A 203 -7.38 -17.83 -11.85
C LYS A 203 -8.59 -17.75 -10.97
N PHE A 204 -9.11 -16.55 -10.80
CA PHE A 204 -10.38 -16.34 -10.09
C PHE A 204 -11.04 -15.05 -10.56
N THR A 205 -12.31 -14.86 -10.19
CA THR A 205 -13.06 -13.67 -10.54
C THR A 205 -13.56 -12.95 -9.28
N TYR A 206 -13.66 -11.63 -9.37
CA TYR A 206 -14.44 -10.82 -8.45
C TYR A 206 -15.58 -10.12 -9.21
N PHE A 207 -16.61 -9.66 -8.51
CA PHE A 207 -17.68 -8.90 -9.14
C PHE A 207 -17.43 -7.39 -9.00
N ASN A 208 -17.27 -6.70 -10.14
CA ASN A 208 -17.11 -5.26 -10.16
C ASN A 208 -18.48 -4.58 -10.05
N THR A 209 -18.73 -3.88 -8.94
CA THR A 209 -20.02 -3.26 -8.63
C THR A 209 -20.35 -2.05 -9.49
N ILE A 210 -19.34 -1.37 -10.05
CA ILE A 210 -19.50 -0.23 -10.95
C ILE A 210 -19.83 -0.71 -12.35
N LYS A 211 -19.02 -1.63 -12.90
CA LYS A 211 -19.20 -2.18 -14.24
C LYS A 211 -20.32 -3.23 -14.31
N LYS A 212 -20.79 -3.72 -13.15
CA LYS A 212 -21.79 -4.77 -13.00
C LYS A 212 -21.46 -6.06 -13.79
N GLN A 213 -20.20 -6.45 -13.68
CA GLN A 213 -19.71 -7.65 -14.37
C GLN A 213 -18.60 -8.32 -13.56
N TYR A 214 -18.39 -9.61 -13.80
CA TYR A 214 -17.24 -10.35 -13.29
C TYR A 214 -15.96 -9.92 -14.01
N VAL A 215 -14.89 -9.74 -13.24
CA VAL A 215 -13.56 -9.39 -13.72
C VAL A 215 -12.60 -10.51 -13.33
N PHE A 216 -11.85 -11.01 -14.31
CA PHE A 216 -10.84 -12.03 -14.10
C PHE A 216 -9.55 -11.45 -13.54
N LEU A 217 -8.98 -12.18 -12.60
CA LEU A 217 -7.62 -11.97 -12.11
C LEU A 217 -6.82 -13.24 -12.34
N GLU A 218 -5.62 -13.08 -12.87
CA GLU A 218 -4.70 -14.16 -13.18
C GLU A 218 -3.36 -13.89 -12.48
N VAL A 219 -2.86 -14.88 -11.76
CA VAL A 219 -1.61 -14.78 -11.02
C VAL A 219 -0.74 -15.98 -11.41
N PRO A 220 0.46 -15.76 -11.99
CA PRO A 220 1.39 -16.84 -12.27
C PRO A 220 1.88 -17.50 -10.97
N VAL A 221 1.88 -18.83 -10.95
CA VAL A 221 2.37 -19.64 -9.83
C VAL A 221 3.75 -20.17 -10.23
N GLU A 222 4.76 -19.33 -10.07
CA GLU A 222 6.15 -19.70 -10.25
C GLU A 222 6.83 -19.61 -8.89
N VAL A 223 7.33 -20.75 -8.41
CA VAL A 223 8.27 -20.72 -7.29
C VAL A 223 9.49 -19.99 -7.84
N LEU A 224 9.62 -18.73 -7.51
CA LEU A 224 10.92 -18.11 -7.61
C LEU A 224 11.80 -18.95 -6.70
N ASP A 225 12.70 -19.74 -7.31
CA ASP A 225 13.77 -20.35 -6.54
C ASP A 225 14.24 -19.28 -5.60
N ALA A 226 13.98 -19.50 -4.32
CA ALA A 226 14.55 -18.67 -3.30
C ALA A 226 16.06 -18.98 -3.26
N SER A 227 16.75 -18.72 -4.35
CA SER A 227 18.08 -18.19 -4.24
C SER A 227 17.85 -16.98 -3.36
N VAL A 228 18.03 -17.20 -2.05
CA VAL A 228 18.02 -16.18 -1.03
C VAL A 228 18.68 -15.01 -1.70
N THR A 229 17.91 -14.00 -2.10
CA THR A 229 18.46 -12.72 -2.52
C THR A 229 19.07 -12.17 -1.25
N THR A 230 20.22 -12.77 -0.94
CA THR A 230 21.08 -12.31 0.13
C THR A 230 21.25 -10.85 -0.17
N GLN A 231 20.62 -10.00 0.59
CA GLN A 231 20.82 -8.54 0.73
C GLN A 231 21.59 -7.81 -0.41
N SER A 232 21.87 -8.48 -1.54
CA SER A 232 22.54 -7.94 -2.71
C SER A 232 21.71 -6.84 -3.36
N ASP A 233 20.38 -6.91 -3.26
CA ASP A 233 19.51 -5.84 -3.76
C ASP A 233 19.46 -4.61 -2.84
N LEU A 234 19.90 -4.73 -1.57
CA LEU A 234 20.06 -3.59 -0.66
C LEU A 234 21.44 -2.93 -0.78
N ASN A 235 22.37 -3.55 -1.49
CA ASN A 235 23.64 -2.92 -1.83
C ASN A 235 23.47 -2.27 -3.21
N PRO A 236 23.25 -0.94 -3.31
CA PRO A 236 23.25 -0.28 -4.61
C PRO A 236 24.57 -0.63 -5.26
N LYS A 237 24.54 -1.12 -6.52
CA LYS A 237 25.74 -1.47 -7.30
C LYS A 237 26.80 -0.43 -7.04
N GLU A 238 27.78 -0.78 -6.21
CA GLU A 238 28.85 0.13 -5.72
C GLU A 238 29.58 0.84 -6.86
N ASP A 239 29.58 0.24 -8.03
CA ASP A 239 30.30 0.74 -9.20
C ASP A 239 29.93 2.16 -9.64
N SER A 240 28.67 2.59 -9.57
CA SER A 240 28.29 3.93 -10.05
C SER A 240 28.61 5.01 -9.03
N PHE A 241 28.41 4.74 -7.74
CA PHE A 241 28.67 5.68 -6.66
C PHE A 241 30.18 5.82 -6.38
N ASP A 242 30.92 4.72 -6.45
CA ASP A 242 32.36 4.74 -6.30
C ASP A 242 33.07 5.42 -7.48
N LYS A 243 32.57 5.25 -8.69
CA LYS A 243 33.02 6.02 -9.86
C LYS A 243 32.76 7.51 -9.65
N LEU A 244 31.56 7.89 -9.18
CA LEU A 244 31.25 9.29 -8.89
C LEU A 244 32.20 9.89 -7.86
N LYS A 245 32.48 9.20 -6.74
CA LYS A 245 33.45 9.63 -5.73
C LYS A 245 34.86 9.85 -6.35
N LYS A 246 35.34 8.87 -7.12
CA LYS A 246 36.64 8.95 -7.78
C LYS A 246 36.75 10.18 -8.71
N TYR A 247 35.72 10.41 -9.54
CA TYR A 247 35.73 11.57 -10.44
C TYR A 247 35.63 12.90 -9.68
N THR A 248 34.87 12.95 -8.59
CA THR A 248 34.75 14.15 -7.75
C THR A 248 36.10 14.50 -7.10
N PHE A 249 36.81 13.53 -6.50
CA PHE A 249 38.10 13.79 -5.90
C PHE A 249 39.15 14.09 -6.95
N MET A 250 39.11 13.45 -8.12
CA MET A 250 40.02 13.80 -9.25
C MET A 250 39.83 15.24 -9.71
N SER A 251 38.56 15.69 -9.82
CA SER A 251 38.25 17.09 -10.15
C SER A 251 38.75 18.08 -9.09
N LEU A 252 38.58 17.73 -7.79
CA LEU A 252 39.09 18.55 -6.68
C LEU A 252 40.62 18.69 -6.69
N VAL A 253 41.32 17.58 -6.91
CA VAL A 253 42.79 17.62 -7.03
C VAL A 253 43.20 18.55 -8.17
N GLY A 254 42.58 18.42 -9.36
CA GLY A 254 42.84 19.28 -10.50
C GLY A 254 42.56 20.77 -10.22
N PHE A 255 41.40 21.03 -9.58
CA PHE A 255 41.01 22.40 -9.21
C PHE A 255 41.99 23.05 -8.25
N PHE A 256 42.37 22.39 -7.15
CA PHE A 256 43.31 22.94 -6.19
C PHE A 256 44.74 23.11 -6.79
N PHE A 257 45.15 22.21 -7.67
CA PHE A 257 46.43 22.35 -8.37
C PHE A 257 46.44 23.56 -9.29
N ILE A 258 45.38 23.78 -10.08
CA ILE A 258 45.25 24.96 -10.94
C ILE A 258 45.23 26.25 -10.12
N MET A 259 44.44 26.28 -9.03
CA MET A 259 44.38 27.45 -8.14
C MET A 259 45.72 27.76 -7.47
N PHE A 260 46.51 26.73 -7.13
CA PHE A 260 47.86 26.90 -6.63
C PHE A 260 48.76 27.56 -7.68
N LEU A 261 48.69 27.15 -8.94
CA LEU A 261 49.51 27.78 -10.02
C LEU A 261 49.16 29.27 -10.23
N PHE A 262 47.87 29.63 -10.11
CA PHE A 262 47.43 31.03 -10.32
C PHE A 262 47.67 31.91 -9.09
N ARG A 263 47.36 31.41 -7.89
CA ARG A 263 47.39 32.20 -6.66
C ARG A 263 48.69 32.07 -5.87
N ARG A 264 49.45 30.97 -6.11
CA ARG A 264 50.68 30.60 -5.39
C ARG A 264 50.54 30.59 -3.87
N ASP A 265 49.32 30.32 -3.40
CA ASP A 265 49.01 30.28 -1.98
C ASP A 265 49.17 28.85 -1.47
N PHE A 266 49.90 28.69 -0.37
CA PHE A 266 50.21 27.40 0.25
C PHE A 266 48.97 26.61 0.66
N PHE A 267 47.85 27.26 1.03
CA PHE A 267 46.62 26.58 1.39
C PHE A 267 46.06 25.70 0.25
N TYR A 268 46.14 26.15 -1.00
CA TYR A 268 45.69 25.35 -2.15
C TYR A 268 46.53 24.09 -2.34
N LEU A 269 47.83 24.16 -2.05
CA LEU A 269 48.70 22.99 -2.10
C LEU A 269 48.35 21.97 -1.03
N VAL A 270 48.06 22.42 0.20
CA VAL A 270 47.63 21.52 1.30
C VAL A 270 46.32 20.83 0.98
N PHE A 271 45.30 21.58 0.53
CA PHE A 271 44.00 20.97 0.15
C PHE A 271 44.14 20.03 -1.06
N GLY A 272 44.97 20.34 -2.02
CA GLY A 272 45.31 19.47 -3.13
C GLY A 272 45.96 18.17 -2.67
N ALA A 273 46.92 18.23 -1.73
CA ALA A 273 47.58 17.06 -1.18
C ALA A 273 46.59 16.17 -0.38
N VAL A 274 45.76 16.78 0.46
CA VAL A 274 44.69 16.01 1.19
C VAL A 274 43.73 15.33 0.24
N SER A 275 43.25 16.04 -0.79
CA SER A 275 42.37 15.46 -1.82
C SER A 275 43.03 14.33 -2.58
N LEU A 276 44.36 14.46 -2.89
CA LEU A 276 45.13 13.41 -3.54
C LEU A 276 45.29 12.16 -2.65
N ILE A 277 45.63 12.36 -1.38
CA ILE A 277 45.72 11.24 -0.43
C ILE A 277 44.38 10.50 -0.32
N THR A 278 43.27 11.23 -0.20
CA THR A 278 41.92 10.63 -0.17
C THR A 278 41.64 9.89 -1.48
N LEU A 279 41.98 10.45 -2.63
CA LEU A 279 41.82 9.77 -3.92
C LEU A 279 42.62 8.45 -3.97
N LEU A 280 43.86 8.44 -3.48
CA LEU A 280 44.70 7.25 -3.47
C LEU A 280 44.11 6.13 -2.59
N THR A 281 43.37 6.42 -1.50
CA THR A 281 42.73 5.40 -0.69
C THR A 281 41.70 4.57 -1.47
N PHE A 282 41.07 5.15 -2.51
CA PHE A 282 40.11 4.41 -3.37
C PHE A 282 40.80 3.44 -4.36
N TYR A 283 42.11 3.46 -4.47
CA TYR A 283 42.90 2.56 -5.33
C TYR A 283 43.61 1.46 -4.54
N ILE A 284 43.43 1.41 -3.20
CA ILE A 284 44.02 0.34 -2.41
C ILE A 284 43.25 -0.96 -2.74
N PRO A 285 43.93 -2.01 -3.24
CA PRO A 285 43.26 -3.25 -3.61
C PRO A 285 42.70 -3.96 -2.37
N HIS A 286 41.49 -4.49 -2.49
CA HIS A 286 40.91 -5.31 -1.44
C HIS A 286 41.76 -6.57 -1.23
N LYS A 287 41.88 -7.02 0.03
CA LYS A 287 42.62 -8.23 0.39
C LYS A 287 41.94 -9.44 -0.27
N LYS A 288 42.67 -10.25 -0.99
CA LYS A 288 42.19 -11.53 -1.52
C LYS A 288 42.36 -12.59 -0.46
N ILE A 289 41.37 -13.50 -0.38
CA ILE A 289 41.37 -14.67 0.50
C ILE A 289 40.99 -15.89 -0.28
N CYS A 290 41.54 -17.02 0.12
CA CYS A 290 41.24 -18.33 -0.44
C CYS A 290 40.30 -19.08 0.48
N VAL A 291 39.22 -19.68 -0.08
CA VAL A 291 38.23 -20.47 0.63
C VAL A 291 38.33 -21.95 0.18
N LYS A 292 38.29 -22.87 1.12
CA LYS A 292 38.34 -24.33 0.85
C LYS A 292 37.08 -24.77 0.09
N GLN A 293 37.25 -25.78 -0.75
CA GLN A 293 36.14 -26.50 -1.37
C GLN A 293 35.26 -27.16 -0.29
N GLY A 294 33.95 -27.12 -0.43
CA GLY A 294 32.98 -27.65 0.52
C GLY A 294 32.69 -26.75 1.72
N ALA A 295 33.35 -25.59 1.84
CA ALA A 295 33.12 -24.64 2.91
C ALA A 295 31.65 -24.14 2.90
N PRO A 296 30.95 -24.12 4.06
CA PRO A 296 29.59 -23.60 4.15
C PRO A 296 29.60 -22.07 4.08
N LEU A 297 28.73 -21.53 3.23
CA LEU A 297 28.47 -20.10 3.14
C LEU A 297 27.28 -19.73 4.03
N TYR A 298 27.51 -18.98 5.10
CA TYR A 298 26.51 -18.58 6.07
C TYR A 298 25.84 -17.25 5.69
N ILE A 299 24.56 -17.11 6.04
CA ILE A 299 23.79 -15.87 5.81
C ILE A 299 24.26 -14.76 6.77
N LEU A 300 24.52 -15.10 8.04
CA LEU A 300 24.94 -14.17 9.09
C LEU A 300 26.25 -14.64 9.75
N PRO A 301 27.05 -13.70 10.31
CA PRO A 301 28.29 -14.02 11.02
C PRO A 301 28.01 -14.48 12.46
N THR A 302 27.25 -15.58 12.62
CA THR A 302 26.88 -16.15 13.92
C THR A 302 27.02 -17.66 13.91
N GLN A 303 27.30 -18.27 15.08
CA GLN A 303 27.51 -19.70 15.22
C GLN A 303 26.29 -20.56 14.85
N THR A 304 25.08 -19.98 15.01
CA THR A 304 23.79 -20.61 14.74
C THR A 304 23.18 -20.21 13.41
N SER A 305 23.94 -19.54 12.54
CA SER A 305 23.44 -19.07 11.25
C SER A 305 23.11 -20.21 10.29
N THR A 306 22.07 -20.02 9.51
CA THR A 306 21.69 -20.94 8.43
C THR A 306 22.73 -20.92 7.32
N VAL A 307 23.06 -22.10 6.79
CA VAL A 307 23.93 -22.27 5.62
C VAL A 307 23.10 -21.97 4.36
N SER A 308 23.53 -20.98 3.60
CA SER A 308 22.88 -20.63 2.32
C SER A 308 23.24 -21.64 1.22
N THR A 309 24.54 -21.95 1.09
CA THR A 309 25.06 -22.89 0.09
C THR A 309 26.43 -23.39 0.52
N LYS A 310 27.01 -24.35 -0.21
CA LYS A 310 28.40 -24.79 -0.05
C LYS A 310 29.23 -24.35 -1.26
N ILE A 311 30.47 -24.05 -1.01
CA ILE A 311 31.43 -23.67 -2.05
C ILE A 311 31.83 -24.93 -2.87
N ASP A 312 31.46 -24.97 -4.15
CA ASP A 312 31.63 -26.13 -5.02
C ASP A 312 33.12 -26.44 -5.33
N GLN A 313 33.92 -25.39 -5.44
CA GLN A 313 35.35 -25.51 -5.78
C GLN A 313 36.17 -24.50 -4.95
N LYS A 314 37.48 -24.77 -4.81
CA LYS A 314 38.40 -23.80 -4.19
C LYS A 314 38.20 -22.41 -4.82
N LEU A 315 37.95 -21.41 -3.97
CA LEU A 315 37.55 -20.08 -4.40
C LEU A 315 38.56 -19.02 -3.92
N ASP A 316 39.18 -18.32 -4.86
CA ASP A 316 39.90 -17.09 -4.57
C ASP A 316 38.99 -15.89 -4.76
N THR A 317 38.63 -15.20 -3.69
CA THR A 317 37.68 -14.10 -3.70
C THR A 317 38.19 -12.90 -2.92
N MET A 318 37.51 -11.76 -3.07
CA MET A 318 37.82 -10.53 -2.31
C MET A 318 37.18 -10.60 -0.92
N LEU A 319 37.95 -10.19 0.08
CA LEU A 319 37.46 -9.97 1.42
C LEU A 319 36.63 -8.67 1.43
N LEU A 320 35.29 -8.80 1.61
CA LEU A 320 34.41 -7.66 1.66
C LEU A 320 34.32 -7.06 3.06
N SER A 321 34.33 -7.89 4.10
CA SER A 321 34.28 -7.47 5.51
C SER A 321 34.75 -8.61 6.42
N GLU A 322 35.13 -8.28 7.65
CA GLU A 322 35.55 -9.24 8.68
C GLU A 322 34.81 -8.94 9.99
N ARG A 323 34.30 -10.00 10.65
CA ARG A 323 33.59 -9.86 11.93
C ARG A 323 33.70 -11.15 12.75
N GLU A 324 34.26 -11.05 13.97
CA GLU A 324 34.25 -12.11 15.02
C GLU A 324 34.48 -13.54 14.53
N GLY A 325 35.58 -13.76 13.78
CA GLY A 325 35.93 -15.11 13.28
C GLY A 325 35.24 -15.50 11.97
N PHE A 326 34.47 -14.58 11.35
CA PHE A 326 33.84 -14.75 10.05
C PHE A 326 34.37 -13.72 9.05
N LYS A 327 34.46 -14.13 7.78
CA LYS A 327 34.83 -13.28 6.65
C LYS A 327 33.72 -13.22 5.63
N LYS A 328 33.31 -12.01 5.24
CA LYS A 328 32.28 -11.77 4.21
C LYS A 328 32.93 -11.86 2.84
N VAL A 329 32.39 -12.70 1.99
CA VAL A 329 32.89 -13.00 0.65
C VAL A 329 31.78 -13.00 -0.38
N GLU A 330 32.15 -12.78 -1.65
CA GLU A 330 31.26 -12.99 -2.79
C GLU A 330 31.57 -14.37 -3.42
N TYR A 331 30.49 -15.17 -3.57
CA TYR A 331 30.52 -16.47 -4.23
C TYR A 331 29.60 -16.45 -5.43
N LYS A 332 30.11 -16.70 -6.64
CA LYS A 332 29.43 -16.53 -7.92
C LYS A 332 28.85 -15.10 -8.06
N GLN A 333 28.33 -14.73 -9.21
CA GLN A 333 27.85 -13.37 -9.43
C GLN A 333 26.68 -12.99 -8.51
N GLY A 334 26.96 -12.14 -7.51
CA GLY A 334 25.94 -11.54 -6.65
C GLY A 334 25.59 -12.33 -5.36
N VAL A 335 26.12 -13.53 -5.15
CA VAL A 335 25.88 -14.26 -3.89
C VAL A 335 26.93 -13.87 -2.85
N ILE A 336 26.49 -13.11 -1.84
CA ILE A 336 27.35 -12.65 -0.74
C ILE A 336 27.00 -13.42 0.53
N GLY A 337 28.00 -13.92 1.24
CA GLY A 337 27.78 -14.61 2.51
C GLY A 337 29.01 -14.56 3.40
N TRP A 338 28.93 -15.26 4.53
CA TRP A 338 29.96 -15.31 5.53
C TRP A 338 30.58 -16.69 5.58
N ILE A 339 31.91 -16.75 5.71
CA ILE A 339 32.72 -17.98 5.84
C ILE A 339 33.46 -17.90 7.15
N LYS A 340 33.59 -19.02 7.85
CA LYS A 340 34.40 -19.10 9.06
C LYS A 340 35.89 -19.06 8.73
N ASN A 341 36.69 -18.51 9.63
CA ASN A 341 38.14 -18.47 9.44
C ASN A 341 38.79 -19.88 9.30
N GLU A 342 38.19 -20.91 9.87
CA GLU A 342 38.64 -22.32 9.78
C GLU A 342 38.48 -22.94 8.38
N ASP A 343 37.58 -22.37 7.58
CA ASP A 343 37.28 -22.81 6.22
C ASP A 343 38.12 -22.06 5.14
N LEU A 344 39.06 -21.25 5.55
CA LEU A 344 40.03 -20.64 4.67
C LEU A 344 41.15 -21.65 4.32
N CYS A 345 41.74 -21.48 3.12
CA CYS A 345 42.92 -22.27 2.77
C CYS A 345 44.06 -21.97 3.76
N ASP A 346 44.81 -23.02 4.13
CA ASP A 346 46.06 -22.85 4.83
C ASP A 346 47.06 -22.21 3.85
N ASP A 347 47.73 -21.12 4.25
CA ASP A 347 48.78 -20.43 3.48
C ASP A 347 50.00 -21.33 3.30
#